data_21143ec28ba5eb01dac7fe1e3d676fde
#
_entry.id   21143ec28ba5eb01dac7fe1e3d676fde
#
_cell.length_a   1.000
_cell.length_b   1.000
_cell.length_c   1.000
_cell.angle_alpha   90.00
_cell.angle_beta   90.00
_cell.angle_gamma   90.00
#
_symmetry.space_group_name_H-M   'P 1'
#
loop_
_entity.id
_entity.type
_entity.pdbx_description
1 polymer ?
#
loop_
_entity_poly.entity_id
_entity_poly.type
_entity_poly.pdbx_seq_one_letter_code
_entity_poly.pdbx_strand_id
1 'polypeptide(L)'
;MMSLMNHDLELAKLNLIKKDLSLVIVKKGKVIFETKKAGITGFLQAIKKLDKNLIASAVADKIVGVAAAMLCVYSGVSSVFAQTISAEGIRALEANNIEYLFEKKVSNILNRNKNDVCPFEKLAIAAGNAEDAYVQLNFLARQMMSKSTKTVC
;
A
#
# COMPACT_ATOMS: atom_id res chain seq x y z
N MET A 1 2.78 -1.32 -27.10
CA MET A 1 2.91 -2.70 -26.61
C MET A 1 2.89 -2.71 -25.08
N MET A 2 2.00 -3.47 -24.49
CA MET A 2 1.93 -3.56 -23.01
C MET A 2 3.11 -4.37 -22.48
N SER A 3 3.82 -3.82 -21.50
CA SER A 3 4.88 -4.56 -20.81
C SER A 3 4.25 -5.62 -19.90
N LEU A 4 5.04 -6.61 -19.47
CA LEU A 4 4.60 -7.60 -18.48
C LEU A 4 4.11 -6.92 -17.20
N MET A 5 4.74 -5.79 -16.83
CA MET A 5 4.38 -4.99 -15.68
C MET A 5 2.94 -4.46 -15.77
N ASN A 6 2.53 -4.02 -16.98
CA ASN A 6 1.17 -3.52 -17.18
C ASN A 6 0.14 -4.64 -17.09
N HIS A 7 0.49 -5.85 -17.55
CA HIS A 7 -0.38 -7.02 -17.41
C HIS A 7 -0.56 -7.40 -15.94
N ASP A 8 0.52 -7.38 -15.16
CA ASP A 8 0.44 -7.70 -13.74
C ASP A 8 -0.40 -6.66 -12.99
N LEU A 9 -0.23 -5.38 -13.32
CA LEU A 9 -1.01 -4.31 -12.69
C LEU A 9 -2.49 -4.44 -13.03
N GLU A 10 -2.81 -4.73 -14.28
CA GLU A 10 -4.19 -4.92 -14.70
C GLU A 10 -4.82 -6.13 -14.01
N LEU A 11 -4.10 -7.23 -13.88
CA LEU A 11 -4.57 -8.42 -13.16
C LEU A 11 -4.81 -8.09 -11.68
N ALA A 12 -3.89 -7.36 -11.05
CA ALA A 12 -4.04 -6.94 -9.66
C ALA A 12 -5.30 -6.08 -9.47
N LYS A 13 -5.49 -5.09 -10.35
CA LYS A 13 -6.67 -4.22 -10.33
C LYS A 13 -7.97 -5.00 -10.48
N LEU A 14 -8.04 -5.89 -11.47
CA LEU A 14 -9.24 -6.68 -11.72
C LEU A 14 -9.62 -7.54 -10.51
N ASN A 15 -8.64 -8.19 -9.90
CA ASN A 15 -8.90 -9.01 -8.72
C ASN A 15 -9.34 -8.16 -7.53
N LEU A 16 -8.72 -6.99 -7.32
CA LEU A 16 -9.09 -6.08 -6.24
C LEU A 16 -10.56 -5.70 -6.33
N ILE A 17 -10.99 -5.29 -7.51
CA ILE A 17 -12.35 -4.79 -7.75
C ILE A 17 -13.36 -5.95 -7.72
N LYS A 18 -13.08 -6.99 -8.49
CA LYS A 18 -14.01 -8.12 -8.65
C LYS A 18 -14.29 -8.85 -7.34
N LYS A 19 -13.25 -9.06 -6.52
CA LYS A 19 -13.38 -9.77 -5.25
C LYS A 19 -13.56 -8.85 -4.05
N ASP A 20 -13.65 -7.54 -4.27
CA ASP A 20 -13.74 -6.53 -3.21
C ASP A 20 -12.66 -6.72 -2.16
N LEU A 21 -11.41 -6.80 -2.61
CA LEU A 21 -10.25 -6.97 -1.74
C LEU A 21 -9.69 -5.63 -1.32
N SER A 22 -8.89 -5.63 -0.25
CA SER A 22 -8.17 -4.44 0.19
C SER A 22 -6.79 -4.34 -0.43
N LEU A 23 -6.17 -5.49 -0.73
CA LEU A 23 -4.81 -5.54 -1.27
C LEU A 23 -4.65 -6.79 -2.14
N VAL A 24 -4.05 -6.61 -3.31
CA VAL A 24 -3.68 -7.72 -4.22
C VAL A 24 -2.27 -7.46 -4.73
N ILE A 25 -1.44 -8.48 -4.71
CA ILE A 25 -0.06 -8.40 -5.22
C ILE A 25 0.12 -9.47 -6.29
N VAL A 26 0.59 -9.04 -7.45
CA VAL A 26 0.78 -9.90 -8.62
C VAL A 26 2.23 -9.83 -9.07
N LYS A 27 2.78 -10.97 -9.42
CA LYS A 27 4.13 -11.06 -9.99
C LYS A 27 4.17 -12.16 -11.04
N LYS A 28 4.74 -11.82 -12.20
CA LYS A 28 4.89 -12.77 -13.32
C LYS A 28 3.58 -13.48 -13.67
N GLY A 29 2.49 -12.72 -13.73
CA GLY A 29 1.18 -13.22 -14.13
C GLY A 29 0.44 -14.00 -13.06
N LYS A 30 0.93 -14.04 -11.84
CA LYS A 30 0.29 -14.78 -10.74
C LYS A 30 0.00 -13.89 -9.54
N VAL A 31 -1.19 -14.08 -8.95
CA VAL A 31 -1.53 -13.47 -7.67
C VAL A 31 -0.72 -14.18 -6.59
N ILE A 32 0.21 -13.46 -5.96
CA ILE A 32 1.07 -14.02 -4.90
C ILE A 32 0.58 -13.67 -3.51
N PHE A 33 -0.34 -12.71 -3.39
CA PHE A 33 -0.94 -12.34 -2.10
C PHE A 33 -2.24 -11.60 -2.35
N GLU A 34 -3.25 -11.89 -1.53
CA GLU A 34 -4.49 -11.10 -1.52
C GLU A 34 -5.09 -11.12 -0.12
N THR A 35 -5.76 -10.02 0.27
CA THR A 35 -6.40 -9.93 1.57
C THR A 35 -7.54 -8.93 1.56
N LYS A 36 -8.55 -9.17 2.40
CA LYS A 36 -9.62 -8.21 2.68
C LYS A 36 -9.30 -7.33 3.89
N LYS A 37 -8.18 -7.58 4.55
CA LYS A 37 -7.80 -6.85 5.76
C LYS A 37 -7.49 -5.41 5.40
N ALA A 38 -8.26 -4.49 6.00
CA ALA A 38 -8.15 -3.07 5.71
C ALA A 38 -6.87 -2.45 6.29
N GLY A 39 -6.46 -1.34 5.67
CA GLY A 39 -5.32 -0.58 6.12
C GLY A 39 -3.97 -1.22 5.81
N ILE A 40 -2.91 -0.65 6.34
CA ILE A 40 -1.55 -1.09 6.03
C ILE A 40 -1.17 -2.42 6.69
N THR A 41 -1.95 -2.91 7.66
CA THR A 41 -1.65 -4.17 8.33
C THR A 41 -1.59 -5.34 7.34
N GLY A 42 -2.46 -5.33 6.32
CA GLY A 42 -2.42 -6.32 5.26
C GLY A 42 -1.11 -6.27 4.48
N PHE A 43 -0.64 -5.06 4.17
CA PHE A 43 0.63 -4.88 3.47
C PHE A 43 1.81 -5.34 4.32
N LEU A 44 1.81 -5.00 5.61
CA LEU A 44 2.85 -5.45 6.52
C LEU A 44 2.92 -6.98 6.62
N GLN A 45 1.77 -7.65 6.60
CA GLN A 45 1.71 -9.11 6.55
C GLN A 45 2.31 -9.65 5.25
N ALA A 46 2.00 -9.01 4.12
CA ALA A 46 2.56 -9.39 2.84
C ALA A 46 4.09 -9.29 2.83
N ILE A 47 4.62 -8.22 3.41
CA ILE A 47 6.08 -8.03 3.50
C ILE A 47 6.72 -9.16 4.29
N LYS A 48 6.15 -9.53 5.43
CA LYS A 48 6.68 -10.63 6.24
C LYS A 48 6.63 -11.97 5.51
N LYS A 49 5.53 -12.23 4.81
CA LYS A 49 5.31 -13.50 4.13
C LYS A 49 6.15 -13.65 2.86
N LEU A 50 6.24 -12.59 2.08
CA LEU A 50 6.81 -12.64 0.72
C LEU A 50 8.24 -12.13 0.64
N ASP A 51 8.62 -11.20 1.51
CA ASP A 51 9.98 -10.64 1.58
C ASP A 51 10.48 -10.24 0.18
N LYS A 52 11.57 -10.83 -0.30
CA LYS A 52 12.18 -10.50 -1.59
C LYS A 52 11.29 -10.80 -2.79
N ASN A 53 10.27 -11.63 -2.63
CA ASN A 53 9.33 -11.93 -3.71
C ASN A 53 8.47 -10.72 -4.10
N LEU A 54 8.46 -9.67 -3.28
CA LEU A 54 7.78 -8.41 -3.60
C LEU A 54 8.53 -7.56 -4.62
N ILE A 55 9.82 -7.77 -4.79
CA ILE A 55 10.63 -6.99 -5.74
C ILE A 55 10.08 -7.17 -7.14
N ALA A 56 9.84 -6.05 -7.83
CA ALA A 56 9.31 -5.98 -9.18
C ALA A 56 7.86 -6.50 -9.32
N SER A 57 7.11 -6.53 -8.22
CA SER A 57 5.70 -6.91 -8.25
C SER A 57 4.81 -5.71 -8.60
N ALA A 58 3.55 -6.00 -8.93
CA ALA A 58 2.49 -5.02 -9.11
C ALA A 58 1.52 -5.12 -7.92
N VAL A 59 1.12 -3.98 -7.38
CA VAL A 59 0.26 -3.90 -6.20
C VAL A 59 -1.02 -3.15 -6.55
N ALA A 60 -2.18 -3.72 -6.21
CA ALA A 60 -3.45 -3.00 -6.21
C ALA A 60 -3.90 -2.85 -4.76
N ASP A 61 -4.23 -1.63 -4.37
CA ASP A 61 -4.60 -1.30 -3.00
C ASP A 61 -5.85 -0.40 -3.02
N LYS A 62 -6.73 -0.61 -2.06
CA LYS A 62 -7.93 0.21 -1.93
C LYS A 62 -7.58 1.66 -1.64
N ILE A 63 -6.62 1.89 -0.72
CA ILE A 63 -6.26 3.23 -0.26
C ILE A 63 -4.74 3.35 -0.20
N VAL A 64 -4.19 4.28 -0.98
CA VAL A 64 -2.75 4.54 -1.00
C VAL A 64 -2.48 5.97 -0.53
N GLY A 65 -1.90 6.08 0.64
CA GLY A 65 -1.32 7.32 1.13
C GLY A 65 0.19 7.19 1.17
N VAL A 66 0.85 8.04 1.97
CA VAL A 66 2.30 7.99 2.13
C VAL A 66 2.73 6.67 2.77
N ALA A 67 1.98 6.18 3.76
CA ALA A 67 2.32 4.92 4.44
C ALA A 67 2.40 3.76 3.44
N ALA A 68 1.34 3.54 2.66
CA ALA A 68 1.33 2.47 1.65
C ALA A 68 2.40 2.70 0.57
N ALA A 69 2.57 3.96 0.12
CA ALA A 69 3.58 4.28 -0.87
C ALA A 69 4.99 3.94 -0.38
N MET A 70 5.30 4.29 0.87
CA MET A 70 6.62 4.00 1.44
C MET A 70 6.84 2.49 1.63
N LEU A 71 5.79 1.74 1.94
CA LEU A 71 5.90 0.27 1.98
C LEU A 71 6.15 -0.30 0.59
N CYS A 72 5.57 0.28 -0.46
CA CYS A 72 5.88 -0.11 -1.84
C CYS A 72 7.36 0.16 -2.18
N VAL A 73 7.85 1.33 -1.79
CA VAL A 73 9.27 1.69 -2.00
C VAL A 73 10.18 0.71 -1.26
N TYR A 74 9.89 0.46 0.01
CA TYR A 74 10.66 -0.48 0.84
C TYR A 74 10.72 -1.87 0.21
N SER A 75 9.63 -2.30 -0.37
CA SER A 75 9.47 -3.66 -0.91
C SER A 75 9.98 -3.83 -2.34
N GLY A 76 10.34 -2.75 -3.02
CA GLY A 76 10.79 -2.82 -4.41
C GLY A 76 9.66 -3.05 -5.41
N VAL A 77 8.45 -2.65 -5.08
CA VAL A 77 7.28 -2.74 -5.97
C VAL A 77 7.50 -1.85 -7.19
N SER A 78 7.13 -2.32 -8.37
CA SER A 78 7.35 -1.58 -9.62
C SER A 78 6.15 -0.77 -10.07
N SER A 79 4.93 -1.18 -9.74
CA SER A 79 3.73 -0.46 -10.15
C SER A 79 2.60 -0.62 -9.14
N VAL A 80 1.73 0.40 -9.08
CA VAL A 80 0.65 0.47 -8.09
C VAL A 80 -0.65 0.93 -8.76
N PHE A 81 -1.74 0.26 -8.43
CA PHE A 81 -3.09 0.75 -8.69
C PHE A 81 -3.75 1.08 -7.36
N ALA A 82 -4.38 2.23 -7.25
CA ALA A 82 -5.12 2.64 -6.05
C ALA A 82 -6.55 2.99 -6.41
N GLN A 83 -7.53 2.50 -5.65
CA GLN A 83 -8.88 3.01 -5.80
C GLN A 83 -8.96 4.45 -5.31
N THR A 84 -8.32 4.74 -4.18
CA THR A 84 -8.20 6.10 -3.65
C THR A 84 -6.74 6.36 -3.33
N ILE A 85 -6.21 7.50 -3.77
CA ILE A 85 -4.82 7.87 -3.53
C ILE A 85 -4.76 9.31 -3.01
N SER A 86 -3.85 9.59 -2.07
CA SER A 86 -3.64 10.94 -1.58
C SER A 86 -2.62 11.68 -2.44
N ALA A 87 -2.68 13.02 -2.41
CA ALA A 87 -1.70 13.85 -3.11
C ALA A 87 -0.27 13.55 -2.66
N GLU A 88 -0.05 13.36 -1.37
CA GLU A 88 1.28 13.02 -0.84
C GLU A 88 1.69 11.59 -1.20
N GLY A 89 0.73 10.67 -1.30
CA GLY A 89 1.01 9.32 -1.80
C GLY A 89 1.52 9.34 -3.23
N ILE A 90 0.91 10.16 -4.08
CA ILE A 90 1.37 10.35 -5.46
C ILE A 90 2.81 10.87 -5.47
N ARG A 91 3.11 11.90 -4.68
CA ARG A 91 4.46 12.46 -4.61
C ARG A 91 5.49 11.41 -4.19
N ALA A 92 5.16 10.57 -3.22
CA ALA A 92 6.06 9.53 -2.76
C ALA A 92 6.33 8.49 -3.85
N LEU A 93 5.30 8.08 -4.60
CA LEU A 93 5.47 7.15 -5.71
C LEU A 93 6.31 7.77 -6.84
N GLU A 94 6.02 9.01 -7.21
CA GLU A 94 6.75 9.70 -8.27
C GLU A 94 8.22 9.92 -7.92
N ALA A 95 8.49 10.30 -6.68
CA ALA A 95 9.86 10.53 -6.21
C ALA A 95 10.71 9.26 -6.25
N ASN A 96 10.07 8.09 -6.24
CA ASN A 96 10.77 6.80 -6.24
C ASN A 96 10.56 6.02 -7.54
N ASN A 97 10.09 6.69 -8.59
CA ASN A 97 9.93 6.13 -9.93
C ASN A 97 9.02 4.89 -9.98
N ILE A 98 8.00 4.86 -9.16
CA ILE A 98 6.99 3.81 -9.19
C ILE A 98 5.84 4.27 -10.07
N GLU A 99 5.50 3.50 -11.09
CA GLU A 99 4.35 3.78 -11.95
C GLU A 99 3.06 3.59 -11.16
N TYR A 100 2.07 4.44 -11.42
CA TYR A 100 0.81 4.33 -10.69
C TYR A 100 -0.40 4.70 -11.56
N LEU A 101 -1.54 4.11 -11.20
CA LEU A 101 -2.86 4.44 -11.73
C LEU A 101 -3.81 4.58 -10.54
N PHE A 102 -4.85 5.38 -10.68
CA PHE A 102 -5.83 5.53 -9.60
C PHE A 102 -7.21 5.89 -10.15
N GLU A 103 -8.23 5.64 -9.34
CA GLU A 103 -9.60 6.04 -9.67
C GLU A 103 -9.95 7.39 -9.06
N LYS A 104 -9.61 7.61 -7.79
CA LYS A 104 -9.98 8.81 -7.06
C LYS A 104 -8.79 9.38 -6.31
N LYS A 105 -8.61 10.71 -6.41
CA LYS A 105 -7.57 11.45 -5.69
C LYS A 105 -8.19 12.22 -4.53
N VAL A 106 -7.55 12.18 -3.38
CA VAL A 106 -7.95 12.94 -2.17
C VAL A 106 -6.76 13.74 -1.64
N SER A 107 -7.04 14.72 -0.78
CA SER A 107 -5.97 15.53 -0.19
C SER A 107 -5.17 14.72 0.83
N ASN A 108 -5.85 14.03 1.73
CA ASN A 108 -5.22 13.26 2.81
C ASN A 108 -5.97 11.97 3.08
N ILE A 109 -5.26 10.99 3.61
CA ILE A 109 -5.90 9.79 4.16
C ILE A 109 -6.25 10.09 5.61
N LEU A 110 -7.52 10.01 5.92
CA LEU A 110 -8.04 10.36 7.23
C LEU A 110 -8.13 9.14 8.14
N ASN A 111 -8.19 9.40 9.45
CA ASN A 111 -8.44 8.36 10.43
C ASN A 111 -9.88 7.85 10.29
N ARG A 112 -10.21 6.82 11.05
CA ARG A 112 -11.53 6.18 10.98
C ARG A 112 -12.68 7.14 11.24
N ASN A 113 -12.49 8.09 12.15
CA ASN A 113 -13.52 9.07 12.52
C ASN A 113 -13.56 10.27 11.55
N LYS A 114 -12.65 10.33 10.59
CA LYS A 114 -12.56 11.38 9.58
C LYS A 114 -12.37 12.79 10.17
N ASN A 115 -11.78 12.89 11.36
CA ASN A 115 -11.54 14.17 12.02
C ASN A 115 -10.08 14.57 12.05
N ASP A 116 -9.17 13.73 11.59
CA ASP A 116 -7.75 14.00 11.53
C ASP A 116 -7.07 13.07 10.52
N VAL A 117 -5.82 13.35 10.18
CA VAL A 117 -4.99 12.50 9.34
C VAL A 117 -4.74 11.17 10.05
N CYS A 118 -4.76 10.09 9.31
CA CYS A 118 -4.49 8.74 9.83
C CYS A 118 -3.15 8.70 10.58
N PRO A 119 -3.08 8.10 11.78
CA PRO A 119 -1.82 8.00 12.53
C PRO A 119 -0.69 7.33 11.78
N PHE A 120 -0.96 6.33 10.96
CA PHE A 120 0.05 5.70 10.12
C PHE A 120 0.61 6.67 9.10
N GLU A 121 -0.24 7.54 8.55
CA GLU A 121 0.19 8.58 7.61
C GLU A 121 1.11 9.60 8.28
N LYS A 122 0.78 10.00 9.49
CA LYS A 122 1.63 10.96 10.25
C LYS A 122 3.02 10.38 10.45
N LEU A 123 3.13 9.11 10.81
CA LEU A 123 4.42 8.45 10.97
C LEU A 123 5.20 8.38 9.65
N ALA A 124 4.52 7.99 8.58
CA ALA A 124 5.17 7.83 7.28
C ALA A 124 5.66 9.17 6.72
N ILE A 125 4.88 10.24 6.90
CA ILE A 125 5.25 11.59 6.47
C ILE A 125 6.49 12.08 7.23
N ALA A 126 6.58 11.77 8.51
CA ALA A 126 7.70 12.19 9.38
C ALA A 126 8.94 11.32 9.21
N ALA A 127 8.83 10.13 8.61
CA ALA A 127 9.95 9.21 8.45
C ALA A 127 10.98 9.76 7.46
N GLY A 128 12.26 9.50 7.72
CA GLY A 128 13.35 9.99 6.88
C GLY A 128 13.50 9.24 5.57
N ASN A 129 13.09 7.97 5.52
CA ASN A 129 13.18 7.11 4.33
C ASN A 129 12.23 5.93 4.45
N ALA A 130 12.17 5.09 3.41
CA ALA A 130 11.24 3.96 3.37
C ALA A 130 11.55 2.91 4.44
N GLU A 131 12.81 2.64 4.71
CA GLU A 131 13.22 1.69 5.74
C GLU A 131 12.77 2.14 7.12
N ASP A 132 13.00 3.43 7.45
CA ASP A 132 12.55 4.02 8.70
C ASP A 132 11.02 3.98 8.81
N ALA A 133 10.32 4.30 7.72
CA ALA A 133 8.87 4.22 7.67
C ALA A 133 8.39 2.79 7.99
N TYR A 134 8.99 1.79 7.37
CA TYR A 134 8.62 0.39 7.60
C TYR A 134 8.76 0.02 9.09
N VAL A 135 9.89 0.37 9.70
CA VAL A 135 10.15 0.06 11.12
C VAL A 135 9.09 0.71 12.02
N GLN A 136 8.82 2.00 11.81
CA GLN A 136 7.86 2.73 12.63
C GLN A 136 6.42 2.26 12.41
N LEU A 137 6.03 2.02 11.16
CA LEU A 137 4.69 1.54 10.85
C LEU A 137 4.44 0.15 11.44
N ASN A 138 5.43 -0.72 11.35
CA ASN A 138 5.34 -2.06 11.91
C ASN A 138 5.22 -2.01 13.44
N PHE A 139 5.96 -1.13 14.09
CA PHE A 139 5.91 -0.94 15.53
C PHE A 139 4.52 -0.45 15.98
N LEU A 140 3.98 0.56 15.29
CA LEU A 140 2.64 1.09 15.62
C LEU A 140 1.57 0.02 15.40
N ALA A 141 1.65 -0.73 14.32
CA ALA A 141 0.70 -1.80 14.03
C ALA A 141 0.70 -2.86 15.13
N ARG A 142 1.87 -3.25 15.62
CA ARG A 142 1.98 -4.21 16.72
C ARG A 142 1.38 -3.67 18.02
N GLN A 143 1.61 -2.39 18.33
CA GLN A 143 1.03 -1.77 19.51
C GLN A 143 -0.49 -1.77 19.46
N MET A 144 -1.06 -1.48 18.31
CA MET A 144 -2.52 -1.47 18.14
C MET A 144 -3.11 -2.86 18.29
N MET A 145 -2.46 -3.88 17.76
CA MET A 145 -2.92 -5.26 17.91
C MET A 145 -2.92 -5.71 19.36
N SER A 146 -1.87 -5.36 20.14
CA SER A 146 -1.76 -5.74 21.54
C SER A 146 -2.81 -5.08 22.42
N LYS A 147 -3.35 -3.94 21.99
CA LYS A 147 -4.42 -3.23 22.70
C LYS A 147 -5.81 -3.62 22.23
N SER A 148 -5.92 -4.60 21.34
CA SER A 148 -7.18 -5.04 20.74
C SER A 148 -7.96 -3.90 20.09
N THR A 149 -7.27 -2.86 19.64
CA THR A 149 -7.91 -1.74 18.97
C THR A 149 -8.12 -2.07 17.49
N LYS A 150 -9.25 -1.59 16.97
CA LYS A 150 -9.56 -1.75 15.56
C LYS A 150 -8.63 -0.87 14.71
N THR A 151 -8.51 -1.22 13.42
CA THR A 151 -7.79 -0.41 12.44
C THR A 151 -8.26 1.03 12.51
N VAL A 152 -7.32 1.99 12.59
CA VAL A 152 -7.63 3.42 12.74
C VAL A 152 -7.73 4.17 11.42
N CYS A 153 -7.40 3.53 10.32
CA CYS A 153 -7.48 4.16 8.99
C CYS A 153 -8.36 3.35 8.04
#